data_bd1ee58266397a53391529fd61d79f64
#
_entry.id   bd1ee58266397a53391529fd61d79f64
#
_cell.length_a   1.000
_cell.length_b   1.000
_cell.length_c   1.000
_cell.angle_alpha   90.00
_cell.angle_beta   90.00
_cell.angle_gamma   90.00
#
_symmetry.space_group_name_H-M   'P 1'
#
loop_
_entity.id
_entity.type
_entity.pdbx_description
1 polymer ?
#
loop_
_entity_poly.entity_id
_entity_poly.type
_entity_poly.pdbx_seq_one_letter_code
_entity_poly.pdbx_strand_id
1 'polypeptide(L)'
;MVWNNLFTNLALLHGLFLPMAIAVLASRICDMEHKGDTWKLLGTAAEPMNRLYLSKFLCAFLILTFTLTVELAVLIVFGIWKGFPVPIPTDLVLPIYFGTLLASVFVLALQQWVSMAVSNQLVALIVGMAGAFLGFVGALFPAQVRIVFPWCAYADLSCVQTVPLGEHEWAYIAISPICFHRYWCVLWECLYISWGNATCAEKNFRRGRSC
;
A
#
# COMPACT_ATOMS: atom_id res chain seq x y z
N MET A 1 14.41 -6.81 -22.31
CA MET A 1 13.24 -7.68 -22.02
C MET A 1 13.33 -8.37 -20.65
N VAL A 2 14.50 -8.88 -20.21
CA VAL A 2 14.63 -9.66 -18.96
C VAL A 2 14.26 -8.85 -17.73
N TRP A 3 14.75 -7.61 -17.59
CA TRP A 3 14.38 -6.71 -16.49
C TRP A 3 12.88 -6.40 -16.46
N ASN A 4 12.26 -6.19 -17.62
CA ASN A 4 10.82 -5.92 -17.69
C ASN A 4 10.00 -7.08 -17.15
N ASN A 5 10.35 -8.32 -17.54
CA ASN A 5 9.67 -9.51 -17.04
C ASN A 5 9.86 -9.69 -15.53
N LEU A 6 11.07 -9.41 -15.00
CA LEU A 6 11.33 -9.49 -13.57
C LEU A 6 10.44 -8.51 -12.80
N PHE A 7 10.42 -7.24 -13.20
CA PHE A 7 9.64 -6.22 -12.51
C PHE A 7 8.13 -6.36 -12.70
N THR A 8 7.67 -6.90 -13.84
CA THR A 8 6.24 -7.23 -14.03
C THR A 8 5.78 -8.34 -13.09
N ASN A 9 6.56 -9.41 -12.97
CA ASN A 9 6.26 -10.48 -12.02
C ASN A 9 6.29 -9.96 -10.58
N LEU A 10 7.24 -9.09 -10.25
CA LEU A 10 7.31 -8.43 -8.95
C LEU A 10 6.05 -7.61 -8.67
N ALA A 11 5.56 -6.82 -9.62
CA ALA A 11 4.36 -6.02 -9.46
C ALA A 11 3.12 -6.88 -9.19
N LEU A 12 3.01 -8.04 -9.84
CA LEU A 12 1.94 -9.01 -9.57
C LEU A 12 2.03 -9.59 -8.15
N LEU A 13 3.25 -9.94 -7.70
CA LEU A 13 3.47 -10.43 -6.34
C LEU A 13 3.18 -9.34 -5.30
N HIS A 14 3.57 -8.10 -5.57
CA HIS A 14 3.25 -6.96 -4.72
C HIS A 14 1.74 -6.76 -4.57
N GLY A 15 0.96 -6.94 -5.63
CA GLY A 15 -0.51 -6.85 -5.58
C GLY A 15 -1.15 -7.77 -4.54
N LEU A 16 -0.52 -8.93 -4.28
CA LEU A 16 -1.00 -9.90 -3.30
C LEU A 16 -0.32 -9.76 -1.93
N PHE A 17 1.01 -9.81 -1.91
CA PHE A 17 1.75 -9.95 -0.64
C PHE A 17 1.92 -8.63 0.11
N LEU A 18 2.08 -7.51 -0.60
CA LEU A 18 2.33 -6.23 0.06
C LEU A 18 1.12 -5.74 0.88
N PRO A 19 -0.12 -5.74 0.37
CA PRO A 19 -1.28 -5.39 1.18
C PRO A 19 -1.49 -6.29 2.40
N MET A 20 -1.18 -7.60 2.27
CA MET A 20 -1.24 -8.54 3.40
C MET A 20 -0.20 -8.17 4.47
N ALA A 21 1.04 -7.90 4.06
CA ALA A 21 2.11 -7.48 4.97
C ALA A 21 1.77 -6.16 5.67
N ILE A 22 1.23 -5.19 4.92
CA ILE A 22 0.77 -3.91 5.45
C ILE A 22 -0.38 -4.10 6.47
N ALA A 23 -1.33 -4.99 6.19
CA ALA A 23 -2.43 -5.29 7.10
C ALA A 23 -1.92 -5.87 8.43
N VAL A 24 -0.97 -6.81 8.36
CA VAL A 24 -0.33 -7.37 9.56
C VAL A 24 0.45 -6.29 10.31
N LEU A 25 1.24 -5.48 9.61
CA LEU A 25 2.04 -4.41 10.21
C LEU A 25 1.16 -3.38 10.93
N ALA A 26 0.15 -2.85 10.25
CA ALA A 26 -0.79 -1.88 10.82
C ALA A 26 -1.55 -2.45 12.01
N SER A 27 -2.04 -3.69 11.89
CA SER A 27 -2.74 -4.38 12.96
C SER A 27 -1.85 -4.56 14.20
N ARG A 28 -0.59 -4.99 14.04
CA ARG A 28 0.35 -5.18 15.16
C ARG A 28 0.71 -3.87 15.85
N ILE A 29 0.95 -2.81 15.10
CA ILE A 29 1.29 -1.49 15.66
C ILE A 29 0.09 -0.92 16.45
N CYS A 30 -1.14 -1.19 16.03
CA CYS A 30 -2.35 -0.74 16.73
C CYS A 30 -2.75 -1.62 17.92
N ASP A 31 -2.43 -2.93 17.89
CA ASP A 31 -2.79 -3.89 18.93
C ASP A 31 -2.19 -3.59 20.30
N MET A 32 -1.03 -2.97 20.32
CA MET A 32 -0.34 -2.66 21.58
C MET A 32 -1.17 -1.76 22.49
N GLU A 33 -1.93 -0.81 21.93
CA GLU A 33 -2.84 0.04 22.72
C GLU A 33 -4.16 -0.63 23.06
N HIS A 34 -4.67 -1.49 22.18
CA HIS A 34 -5.91 -2.21 22.44
C HIS A 34 -5.74 -3.21 23.59
N LYS A 35 -4.61 -3.91 23.68
CA LYS A 35 -4.32 -4.89 24.74
C LYS A 35 -3.90 -4.27 26.07
N GLY A 36 -3.24 -3.12 26.01
CA GLY A 36 -2.72 -2.43 27.20
C GLY A 36 -3.74 -1.58 27.93
N ASP A 37 -5.01 -1.48 27.49
CA ASP A 37 -5.99 -0.50 28.00
C ASP A 37 -5.45 0.94 28.00
N THR A 38 -4.36 1.18 27.21
CA THR A 38 -3.62 2.44 27.18
C THR A 38 -4.47 3.59 26.62
N TRP A 39 -5.58 3.28 25.95
CA TRP A 39 -6.56 4.29 25.53
C TRP A 39 -7.08 5.14 26.69
N LYS A 40 -7.32 4.51 27.86
CA LYS A 40 -7.75 5.24 29.08
C LYS A 40 -6.61 6.12 29.61
N LEU A 41 -5.37 5.60 29.61
CA LEU A 41 -4.20 6.31 30.06
C LEU A 41 -3.87 7.50 29.11
N LEU A 42 -3.94 7.31 27.81
CA LEU A 42 -3.77 8.36 26.80
C LEU A 42 -4.84 9.45 26.91
N GLY A 43 -6.08 9.06 27.23
CA GLY A 43 -7.17 10.00 27.51
C GLY A 43 -6.92 10.87 28.74
N THR A 44 -6.29 10.34 29.79
CA THR A 44 -5.92 11.11 30.99
C THR A 44 -4.66 11.96 30.77
N ALA A 45 -3.75 11.55 29.90
CA ALA A 45 -2.53 12.29 29.56
C ALA A 45 -2.79 13.45 28.57
N ALA A 46 -4.06 13.64 28.11
CA ALA A 46 -4.47 14.66 27.16
C ALA A 46 -3.67 14.67 25.84
N GLU A 47 -3.08 13.52 25.48
CA GLU A 47 -2.37 13.39 24.19
C GLU A 47 -3.37 13.36 23.04
N PRO A 48 -3.18 14.20 22.01
CA PRO A 48 -4.10 14.27 20.88
C PRO A 48 -3.99 13.01 20.01
N MET A 49 -5.13 12.38 19.71
CA MET A 49 -5.23 11.17 18.87
C MET A 49 -4.49 11.30 17.53
N ASN A 50 -4.44 12.51 16.98
CA ASN A 50 -3.73 12.79 15.73
C ASN A 50 -2.23 12.56 15.83
N ARG A 51 -1.61 12.88 16.96
CA ARG A 51 -0.17 12.62 17.17
C ARG A 51 0.10 11.13 17.26
N LEU A 52 -0.77 10.40 17.95
CA LEU A 52 -0.66 8.95 18.06
C LEU A 52 -0.80 8.28 16.68
N TYR A 53 -1.81 8.68 15.90
CA TYR A 53 -1.98 8.18 14.53
C TYR A 53 -0.74 8.47 13.68
N LEU A 54 -0.24 9.70 13.70
CA LEU A 54 0.89 10.12 12.89
C LEU A 54 2.19 9.39 13.28
N SER A 55 2.46 9.23 14.58
CA SER A 55 3.66 8.53 15.04
C SER A 55 3.68 7.06 14.61
N LYS A 56 2.55 6.38 14.72
CA LYS A 56 2.37 5.00 14.23
C LYS A 56 2.51 4.89 12.72
N PHE A 57 1.89 5.83 12.01
CA PHE A 57 1.98 5.90 10.57
C PHE A 57 3.42 6.09 10.09
N LEU A 58 4.16 7.02 10.71
CA LEU A 58 5.57 7.27 10.38
C LEU A 58 6.44 6.05 10.68
N CYS A 59 6.21 5.37 11.80
CA CYS A 59 6.93 4.14 12.12
C CYS A 59 6.68 3.05 11.07
N ALA A 60 5.42 2.79 10.74
CA ALA A 60 5.06 1.82 9.71
C ALA A 60 5.60 2.20 8.32
N PHE A 61 5.54 3.48 7.96
CA PHE A 61 6.07 4.02 6.72
C PHE A 61 7.59 3.82 6.60
N LEU A 62 8.35 4.07 7.68
CA LEU A 62 9.80 3.85 7.69
C LEU A 62 10.15 2.38 7.52
N ILE A 63 9.45 1.48 8.21
CA ILE A 63 9.63 0.03 8.07
C ILE A 63 9.33 -0.39 6.63
N LEU A 64 8.23 0.07 6.06
CA LEU A 64 7.83 -0.23 4.70
C LEU A 64 8.86 0.24 3.68
N THR A 65 9.29 1.51 3.80
CA THR A 65 10.29 2.11 2.90
C THR A 65 11.62 1.34 2.97
N PHE A 66 12.07 1.01 4.18
CA PHE A 66 13.28 0.20 4.37
C PHE A 66 13.14 -1.17 3.69
N THR A 67 12.01 -1.85 3.90
CA THR A 67 11.76 -3.18 3.31
C THR A 67 11.78 -3.12 1.78
N LEU A 68 11.07 -2.17 1.17
CA LEU A 68 11.06 -2.00 -0.30
C LEU A 68 12.44 -1.64 -0.86
N THR A 69 13.23 -0.85 -0.13
CA THR A 69 14.60 -0.49 -0.54
C THR A 69 15.52 -1.71 -0.51
N VAL A 70 15.44 -2.51 0.55
CA VAL A 70 16.22 -3.76 0.66
C VAL A 70 15.80 -4.74 -0.44
N GLU A 71 14.51 -4.90 -0.67
CA GLU A 71 13.99 -5.77 -1.73
C GLU A 71 14.53 -5.34 -3.11
N LEU A 72 14.46 -4.06 -3.44
CA LEU A 72 14.99 -3.53 -4.69
C LEU A 72 16.49 -3.80 -4.81
N ALA A 73 17.27 -3.57 -3.75
CA ALA A 73 18.71 -3.83 -3.75
C ALA A 73 19.01 -5.31 -4.01
N VAL A 74 18.29 -6.21 -3.34
CA VAL A 74 18.43 -7.67 -3.53
C VAL A 74 18.11 -8.07 -4.97
N LEU A 75 17.04 -7.53 -5.57
CA LEU A 75 16.67 -7.83 -6.95
C LEU A 75 17.71 -7.35 -7.97
N ILE A 76 18.27 -6.15 -7.76
CA ILE A 76 19.34 -5.63 -8.60
C ILE A 76 20.59 -6.50 -8.51
N VAL A 77 21.02 -6.84 -7.30
CA VAL A 77 22.18 -7.72 -7.06
C VAL A 77 21.95 -9.09 -7.71
N PHE A 78 20.76 -9.66 -7.52
CA PHE A 78 20.39 -10.93 -8.14
C PHE A 78 20.42 -10.86 -9.68
N GLY A 79 19.90 -9.79 -10.28
CA GLY A 79 19.91 -9.61 -11.74
C GLY A 79 21.34 -9.51 -12.29
N ILE A 80 22.23 -8.76 -11.63
CA ILE A 80 23.65 -8.67 -11.99
C ILE A 80 24.33 -10.04 -11.88
N TRP A 81 24.08 -10.76 -10.78
CA TRP A 81 24.64 -12.09 -10.57
C TRP A 81 24.20 -13.10 -11.63
N LYS A 82 22.97 -12.99 -12.12
CA LYS A 82 22.43 -13.81 -13.22
C LYS A 82 22.90 -13.39 -14.62
N GLY A 83 23.70 -12.32 -14.72
CA GLY A 83 24.20 -11.84 -15.99
C GLY A 83 23.18 -11.07 -16.82
N PHE A 84 22.23 -10.37 -16.17
CA PHE A 84 21.28 -9.52 -16.87
C PHE A 84 22.02 -8.34 -17.53
N PRO A 85 21.51 -7.83 -18.66
CA PRO A 85 22.19 -6.75 -19.40
C PRO A 85 22.33 -5.47 -18.54
N VAL A 86 23.52 -4.87 -18.63
CA VAL A 86 23.90 -3.59 -18.03
C VAL A 86 24.00 -2.57 -19.16
N PRO A 87 23.54 -1.31 -18.99
CA PRO A 87 23.11 -0.67 -17.73
C PRO A 87 21.70 -1.08 -17.25
N ILE A 88 21.49 -0.96 -15.92
CA ILE A 88 20.20 -1.17 -15.30
C ILE A 88 19.22 -0.12 -15.85
N PRO A 89 18.01 -0.49 -16.28
CA PRO A 89 17.03 0.46 -16.82
C PRO A 89 16.42 1.32 -15.70
N THR A 90 17.08 2.43 -15.36
CA THR A 90 16.65 3.34 -14.28
C THR A 90 15.31 4.00 -14.58
N ASP A 91 15.00 4.22 -15.84
CA ASP A 91 13.72 4.70 -16.38
C ASP A 91 12.55 3.76 -16.09
N LEU A 92 12.85 2.47 -15.89
CA LEU A 92 11.88 1.46 -15.46
C LEU A 92 11.85 1.31 -13.93
N VAL A 93 13.01 1.21 -13.30
CA VAL A 93 13.16 0.88 -11.87
C VAL A 93 12.60 1.98 -10.97
N LEU A 94 12.92 3.24 -11.23
CA LEU A 94 12.51 4.37 -10.38
C LEU A 94 10.97 4.56 -10.37
N PRO A 95 10.28 4.58 -11.52
CA PRO A 95 8.81 4.68 -11.50
C PRO A 95 8.13 3.52 -10.79
N ILE A 96 8.64 2.29 -10.92
CA ILE A 96 8.08 1.12 -10.22
C ILE A 96 8.29 1.25 -8.72
N TYR A 97 9.50 1.62 -8.27
CA TYR A 97 9.79 1.77 -6.85
C TYR A 97 8.93 2.85 -6.20
N PHE A 98 8.90 4.05 -6.76
CA PHE A 98 8.10 5.15 -6.21
C PHE A 98 6.60 4.91 -6.34
N GLY A 99 6.17 4.28 -7.43
CA GLY A 99 4.78 3.89 -7.61
C GLY A 99 4.33 2.86 -6.58
N THR A 100 5.13 1.81 -6.34
CA THR A 100 4.87 0.80 -5.30
C THR A 100 4.86 1.45 -3.92
N LEU A 101 5.80 2.34 -3.62
CA LEU A 101 5.85 3.05 -2.34
C LEU A 101 4.58 3.89 -2.16
N LEU A 102 4.15 4.65 -3.17
CA LEU A 102 2.95 5.47 -3.12
C LEU A 102 1.68 4.63 -2.92
N ALA A 103 1.51 3.56 -3.69
CA ALA A 103 0.39 2.63 -3.52
C ALA A 103 0.36 2.03 -2.11
N SER A 104 1.54 1.66 -1.59
CA SER A 104 1.69 1.08 -0.25
C SER A 104 1.38 2.08 0.86
N VAL A 105 1.77 3.33 0.71
CA VAL A 105 1.43 4.43 1.64
C VAL A 105 -0.09 4.61 1.72
N PHE A 106 -0.77 4.55 0.58
CA PHE A 106 -2.21 4.66 0.53
C PHE A 106 -2.91 3.49 1.24
N VAL A 107 -2.53 2.26 0.91
CA VAL A 107 -3.05 1.06 1.57
C VAL A 107 -2.74 1.06 3.07
N LEU A 108 -1.54 1.53 3.46
CA LEU A 108 -1.15 1.67 4.86
C LEU A 108 -2.05 2.66 5.60
N ALA A 109 -2.31 3.85 5.04
CA ALA A 109 -3.18 4.84 5.65
C ALA A 109 -4.58 4.30 5.92
N LEU A 110 -5.16 3.62 4.91
CA LEU A 110 -6.47 3.01 5.00
C LEU A 110 -6.49 1.87 6.03
N GLN A 111 -5.50 0.97 5.96
CA GLN A 111 -5.42 -0.18 6.84
C GLN A 111 -5.18 0.22 8.30
N GLN A 112 -4.37 1.25 8.53
CA GLN A 112 -4.16 1.79 9.88
C GLN A 112 -5.42 2.44 10.42
N TRP A 113 -6.17 3.17 9.59
CA TRP A 113 -7.45 3.73 9.99
C TRP A 113 -8.43 2.63 10.41
N VAL A 114 -8.58 1.57 9.61
CA VAL A 114 -9.42 0.41 9.96
C VAL A 114 -8.95 -0.23 11.26
N SER A 115 -7.64 -0.46 11.43
CA SER A 115 -7.07 -1.09 12.64
C SER A 115 -7.24 -0.25 13.90
N MET A 116 -7.34 1.07 13.79
CA MET A 116 -7.65 1.95 14.92
C MET A 116 -9.15 2.05 15.21
N ALA A 117 -9.98 1.96 14.17
CA ALA A 117 -11.44 2.07 14.30
C ALA A 117 -12.08 0.82 14.91
N VAL A 118 -11.45 -0.36 14.74
CA VAL A 118 -12.03 -1.65 15.15
C VAL A 118 -11.18 -2.27 16.25
N SER A 119 -11.78 -2.57 17.39
CA SER A 119 -11.12 -3.22 18.52
C SER A 119 -10.73 -4.69 18.25
N ASN A 120 -11.42 -5.35 17.32
CA ASN A 120 -11.12 -6.72 16.94
C ASN A 120 -10.14 -6.75 15.77
N GLN A 121 -8.90 -7.15 16.06
CA GLN A 121 -7.82 -7.26 15.05
C GLN A 121 -8.14 -8.20 13.89
N LEU A 122 -8.93 -9.26 14.12
CA LEU A 122 -9.30 -10.18 13.06
C LEU A 122 -10.07 -9.47 11.95
N VAL A 123 -10.92 -8.50 12.28
CA VAL A 123 -11.66 -7.72 11.29
C VAL A 123 -10.72 -6.89 10.43
N ALA A 124 -9.75 -6.20 11.05
CA ALA A 124 -8.76 -5.42 10.33
C ALA A 124 -7.91 -6.30 9.39
N LEU A 125 -7.49 -7.49 9.84
CA LEU A 125 -6.77 -8.47 9.02
C LEU A 125 -7.62 -8.99 7.86
N ILE A 126 -8.90 -9.34 8.11
CA ILE A 126 -9.82 -9.81 7.05
C ILE A 126 -9.98 -8.74 5.97
N VAL A 127 -10.15 -7.47 6.34
CA VAL A 127 -10.23 -6.36 5.38
C VAL A 127 -8.96 -6.26 4.53
N GLY A 128 -7.78 -6.37 5.16
CA GLY A 128 -6.51 -6.34 4.46
C GLY A 128 -6.31 -7.54 3.52
N MET A 129 -6.68 -8.73 3.96
CA MET A 129 -6.60 -9.95 3.13
C MET A 129 -7.58 -9.91 1.96
N ALA A 130 -8.83 -9.49 2.20
CA ALA A 130 -9.81 -9.30 1.14
C ALA A 130 -9.34 -8.25 0.12
N GLY A 131 -8.76 -7.14 0.60
CA GLY A 131 -8.15 -6.12 -0.24
C GLY A 131 -6.98 -6.65 -1.07
N ALA A 132 -6.10 -7.46 -0.48
CA ALA A 132 -4.99 -8.11 -1.19
C ALA A 132 -5.49 -9.02 -2.32
N PHE A 133 -6.53 -9.80 -2.04
CA PHE A 133 -7.16 -10.64 -3.06
C PHE A 133 -7.78 -9.80 -4.19
N LEU A 134 -8.48 -8.70 -3.84
CA LEU A 134 -8.99 -7.75 -4.82
C LEU A 134 -7.87 -7.11 -5.64
N GLY A 135 -6.74 -6.77 -5.02
CA GLY A 135 -5.55 -6.24 -5.70
C GLY A 135 -4.97 -7.21 -6.71
N PHE A 136 -4.89 -8.49 -6.36
CA PHE A 136 -4.41 -9.54 -7.24
C PHE A 136 -5.35 -9.78 -8.44
N VAL A 137 -6.65 -9.91 -8.19
CA VAL A 137 -7.66 -10.10 -9.23
C VAL A 137 -7.88 -8.80 -10.02
N GLY A 138 -7.49 -7.65 -9.46
CA GLY A 138 -7.66 -6.33 -10.04
C GLY A 138 -7.03 -6.16 -11.43
N ALA A 139 -5.99 -6.94 -11.75
CA ALA A 139 -5.41 -6.97 -13.10
C ALA A 139 -6.43 -7.38 -14.18
N LEU A 140 -7.49 -8.10 -13.80
CA LEU A 140 -8.57 -8.54 -14.71
C LEU A 140 -9.68 -7.50 -14.87
N PHE A 141 -9.70 -6.46 -14.01
CA PHE A 141 -10.76 -5.45 -14.04
C PHE A 141 -10.47 -4.35 -15.08
N PRO A 142 -11.51 -3.76 -15.67
CA PRO A 142 -11.36 -2.56 -16.49
C PRO A 142 -10.74 -1.41 -15.69
N ALA A 143 -9.98 -0.54 -16.36
CA ALA A 143 -9.28 0.57 -15.71
C ALA A 143 -10.19 1.48 -14.85
N GLN A 144 -11.45 1.64 -15.27
CA GLN A 144 -12.44 2.45 -14.54
C GLN A 144 -12.80 1.85 -13.17
N VAL A 145 -12.82 0.53 -13.05
CA VAL A 145 -13.13 -0.19 -11.82
C VAL A 145 -11.91 -0.20 -10.88
N ARG A 146 -10.72 -0.38 -11.44
CA ARG A 146 -9.46 -0.42 -10.67
C ARG A 146 -9.20 0.84 -9.86
N ILE A 147 -9.61 2.01 -10.38
CA ILE A 147 -9.41 3.31 -9.72
C ILE A 147 -10.16 3.39 -8.38
N VAL A 148 -11.31 2.70 -8.26
CA VAL A 148 -12.14 2.73 -7.04
C VAL A 148 -11.49 1.96 -5.89
N PHE A 149 -10.70 0.92 -6.20
CA PHE A 149 -10.12 0.05 -5.19
C PHE A 149 -8.63 0.32 -5.01
N PRO A 150 -8.20 0.82 -3.84
CA PRO A 150 -6.80 1.16 -3.56
C PRO A 150 -5.82 0.02 -3.78
N TRP A 151 -6.25 -1.17 -3.45
CA TRP A 151 -5.42 -2.38 -3.59
C TRP A 151 -5.11 -2.74 -5.04
N CYS A 152 -5.94 -2.27 -5.99
CA CYS A 152 -5.71 -2.50 -7.43
C CYS A 152 -4.59 -1.60 -8.00
N ALA A 153 -4.11 -0.61 -7.25
CA ALA A 153 -3.03 0.29 -7.68
C ALA A 153 -1.74 -0.46 -8.06
N TYR A 154 -1.46 -1.58 -7.40
CA TYR A 154 -0.29 -2.41 -7.73
C TYR A 154 -0.39 -3.05 -9.13
N ALA A 155 -1.60 -3.39 -9.57
CA ALA A 155 -1.81 -3.95 -10.92
C ALA A 155 -1.48 -2.93 -12.03
N ASP A 156 -1.69 -1.64 -11.76
CA ASP A 156 -1.39 -0.56 -12.71
C ASP A 156 0.10 -0.21 -12.78
N LEU A 157 0.91 -0.71 -11.84
CA LEU A 157 2.37 -0.57 -11.84
C LEU A 157 3.06 -1.60 -12.73
N SER A 158 2.34 -2.59 -13.26
CA SER A 158 2.88 -3.48 -14.27
C SER A 158 3.19 -2.67 -15.53
N CYS A 159 4.49 -2.49 -15.80
CA CYS A 159 4.96 -1.73 -16.97
C CYS A 159 4.82 -2.48 -18.29
N VAL A 160 4.20 -3.63 -18.27
CA VAL A 160 4.05 -4.48 -19.46
C VAL A 160 2.58 -4.86 -19.61
N GLN A 161 1.94 -4.37 -20.65
CA GLN A 161 0.64 -4.88 -21.07
C GLN A 161 0.85 -5.94 -22.16
N THR A 162 0.15 -7.05 -22.02
CA THR A 162 0.03 -8.04 -23.07
C THR A 162 -1.05 -7.60 -24.03
N VAL A 163 -0.68 -7.32 -25.27
CA VAL A 163 -1.61 -7.02 -26.35
C VAL A 163 -1.62 -8.20 -27.32
N PRO A 164 -2.79 -8.79 -27.61
CA PRO A 164 -2.86 -9.85 -28.61
C PRO A 164 -2.55 -9.26 -30.00
N LEU A 165 -1.55 -9.82 -30.69
CA LEU A 165 -1.22 -9.51 -32.07
C LEU A 165 -1.91 -10.43 -33.08
N GLY A 166 -2.49 -11.54 -32.60
CA GLY A 166 -3.17 -12.54 -33.41
C GLY A 166 -3.76 -13.66 -32.53
N GLU A 167 -4.33 -14.71 -33.15
CA GLU A 167 -5.01 -15.78 -32.40
C GLU A 167 -4.11 -16.54 -31.41
N HIS A 168 -2.76 -16.44 -31.53
CA HIS A 168 -1.82 -17.16 -30.65
C HIS A 168 -0.55 -16.35 -30.33
N GLU A 169 -0.45 -15.10 -30.77
CA GLU A 169 0.73 -14.25 -30.54
C GLU A 169 0.39 -13.10 -29.58
N TRP A 170 1.23 -12.95 -28.54
CA TRP A 170 1.12 -11.88 -27.53
C TRP A 170 2.34 -10.99 -27.61
N ALA A 171 2.15 -9.70 -27.83
CA ALA A 171 3.21 -8.73 -27.69
C ALA A 171 3.19 -8.09 -26.30
N TYR A 172 4.37 -7.93 -25.75
CA TYR A 172 4.57 -7.16 -24.52
C TYR A 172 4.92 -5.73 -24.87
N ILE A 173 3.97 -4.83 -24.66
CA ILE A 173 4.20 -3.39 -24.87
C ILE A 173 4.57 -2.77 -23.53
N ALA A 174 5.75 -2.17 -23.45
CA ALA A 174 6.15 -1.37 -22.30
C ALA A 174 5.30 -0.08 -22.29
N ILE A 175 4.54 0.11 -21.23
CA ILE A 175 3.75 1.32 -21.00
C ILE A 175 4.44 2.12 -19.92
N SER A 176 4.68 3.41 -20.17
CA SER A 176 5.11 4.29 -19.09
C SER A 176 4.01 4.40 -18.05
N PRO A 177 4.32 4.39 -16.76
CA PRO A 177 3.33 4.46 -15.68
C PRO A 177 2.63 5.83 -15.67
N ILE A 178 1.60 5.97 -16.49
CA ILE A 178 0.81 7.21 -16.66
C ILE A 178 -0.07 7.51 -15.44
N CYS A 179 -0.22 6.54 -14.53
CA CYS A 179 -1.22 6.61 -13.46
C CYS A 179 -0.80 7.40 -12.20
N PHE A 180 0.43 7.93 -12.14
CA PHE A 180 0.95 8.61 -10.95
C PHE A 180 0.08 9.82 -10.53
N HIS A 181 -0.42 10.59 -11.48
CA HIS A 181 -1.24 11.77 -11.19
C HIS A 181 -2.64 11.42 -10.67
N ARG A 182 -3.23 10.33 -11.13
CA ARG A 182 -4.56 9.88 -10.72
C ARG A 182 -4.61 9.41 -9.26
N TYR A 183 -3.61 8.62 -8.85
CA TYR A 183 -3.52 8.12 -7.48
C TYR A 183 -3.15 9.21 -6.47
N TRP A 184 -2.43 10.25 -6.91
CA TRP A 184 -2.07 11.39 -6.07
C TRP A 184 -3.30 12.15 -5.55
N CYS A 185 -4.28 12.41 -6.41
CA CYS A 185 -5.53 13.10 -6.01
C CYS A 185 -6.33 12.28 -5.01
N VAL A 186 -6.48 10.97 -5.28
CA VAL A 186 -7.23 10.06 -4.39
C VAL A 186 -6.51 9.88 -3.05
N LEU A 187 -5.18 9.80 -3.06
CA LEU A 187 -4.37 9.71 -1.85
C LEU A 187 -4.55 10.94 -0.96
N TRP A 188 -4.56 12.14 -1.56
CA TRP A 188 -4.75 13.38 -0.84
C TRP A 188 -6.15 13.45 -0.19
N GLU A 189 -7.19 13.06 -0.90
CA GLU A 189 -8.55 13.02 -0.37
C GLU A 189 -8.69 12.01 0.78
N CYS A 190 -8.13 10.82 0.65
CA CYS A 190 -8.19 9.80 1.70
C CYS A 190 -7.38 10.17 2.95
N LEU A 191 -6.20 10.77 2.79
CA LEU A 191 -5.44 11.31 3.92
C LEU A 191 -6.21 12.44 4.61
N TYR A 192 -6.87 13.31 3.84
CA TYR A 192 -7.69 14.38 4.37
C TYR A 192 -8.91 13.87 5.14
N ILE A 193 -9.61 12.85 4.60
CA ILE A 193 -10.77 12.21 5.26
C ILE A 193 -10.32 11.46 6.53
N SER A 194 -9.21 10.74 6.48
CA SER A 194 -8.65 10.04 7.64
C SER A 194 -8.26 11.01 8.76
N TRP A 195 -7.65 12.12 8.40
CA TRP A 195 -7.33 13.21 9.34
C TRP A 195 -8.59 13.87 9.91
N GLY A 196 -9.58 14.15 9.06
CA GLY A 196 -10.87 14.72 9.48
C GLY A 196 -11.63 13.80 10.44
N ASN A 197 -11.64 12.49 10.19
CA ASN A 197 -12.29 11.52 11.07
C ASN A 197 -11.53 11.34 12.39
N ALA A 198 -10.21 11.39 12.41
CA ALA A 198 -9.43 11.36 13.63
C ALA A 198 -9.73 12.59 14.53
N THR A 199 -9.87 13.78 13.92
CA THR A 199 -10.26 15.01 14.64
C THR A 199 -11.71 14.97 15.12
N CYS A 200 -12.62 14.32 14.40
CA CYS A 200 -14.01 14.17 14.80
C CYS A 200 -14.15 13.16 15.95
N ALA A 201 -13.42 12.06 15.92
CA ALA A 201 -13.35 11.07 17.00
C ALA A 201 -12.79 11.71 18.29
N GLU A 202 -11.77 12.54 18.19
CA GLU A 202 -11.22 13.30 19.31
C GLU A 202 -12.24 14.27 19.94
N LYS A 203 -13.00 14.99 19.11
CA LYS A 203 -14.06 15.91 19.59
C LYS A 203 -15.20 15.18 20.28
N ASN A 204 -15.59 13.99 19.77
CA ASN A 204 -16.63 13.16 20.37
C ASN A 204 -16.16 12.56 21.70
N PHE A 205 -14.91 12.09 21.77
CA PHE A 205 -14.31 11.58 23.01
C PHE A 205 -14.24 12.66 24.10
N ARG A 206 -13.79 13.88 23.78
CA ARG A 206 -13.77 15.02 24.73
C ARG A 206 -15.16 15.46 25.19
N ARG A 207 -16.22 15.18 24.42
CA ARG A 207 -17.61 15.48 24.78
C ARG A 207 -18.30 14.36 25.59
N GLY A 208 -17.58 13.30 25.97
CA GLY A 208 -18.13 12.19 26.76
C GLY A 208 -19.23 11.39 26.04
N ARG A 209 -19.32 11.47 24.71
CA ARG A 209 -20.23 10.63 23.92
C ARG A 209 -19.45 9.39 23.48
N SER A 210 -19.78 8.27 24.08
CA SER A 210 -19.38 6.94 23.58
C SER A 210 -19.93 6.75 22.17
N CYS A 211 -19.06 6.35 21.24
CA CYS A 211 -19.48 5.79 19.95
C CYS A 211 -20.04 4.39 20.15
#